data_c6205a765b7cd90255450b333afcc271
#
_entry.id   c6205a765b7cd90255450b333afcc271
#
_cell.length_a   1.000
_cell.length_b   1.000
_cell.length_c   1.000
_cell.angle_alpha   90.00
_cell.angle_beta   90.00
_cell.angle_gamma   90.00
#
_symmetry.space_group_name_H-M   'P 1'
#
loop_
_entity.id
_entity.type
_entity.pdbx_description
1 polymer ?
#
loop_
_entity_poly.entity_id
_entity_poly.type
_entity_poly.pdbx_seq_one_letter_code
_entity_poly.pdbx_strand_id
1 'polypeptide(L)'
;MIKNLSTFFVGIALSCLAGCTPIPKETTATKEYAPLEVPVPERPAGQQDVIELTTPKLDTVRVGFIGLGMRGPSAVERWTHIPGTKIVALCDLLPENAEKAQKIVTNAGMEAPALYSGSEDAWKQLCERNDIDLVYIATDWKHHTEMGIYAMEHGKHAAIEVPAAMSLDEIWALINTSML
;
A
#
# COMPACT_ATOMS: atom_id res chain seq x y z
N MET A 1 -1.12 88.12 -41.24
CA MET A 1 -0.83 87.29 -42.46
C MET A 1 -0.56 85.89 -41.98
N ILE A 2 -1.30 84.98 -42.49
CA ILE A 2 -1.00 83.56 -42.75
C ILE A 2 -2.20 82.69 -42.36
N LYS A 3 -2.65 82.09 -43.36
CA LYS A 3 -3.90 81.43 -43.73
C LYS A 3 -4.17 80.14 -42.90
N ASN A 4 -5.48 79.97 -42.67
CA ASN A 4 -6.14 78.71 -42.27
C ASN A 4 -5.83 77.57 -43.23
N LEU A 5 -5.54 76.42 -42.68
CA LEU A 5 -5.67 75.15 -43.38
C LEU A 5 -6.51 74.17 -42.53
N SER A 6 -7.76 74.07 -42.95
CA SER A 6 -8.73 73.14 -42.42
C SER A 6 -8.43 71.76 -42.96
N THR A 7 -8.13 70.81 -42.08
CA THR A 7 -8.01 69.40 -42.49
C THR A 7 -9.21 68.62 -41.96
N PHE A 8 -10.02 68.18 -42.90
CA PHE A 8 -11.13 67.24 -42.66
C PHE A 8 -10.61 65.87 -42.23
N PHE A 9 -10.95 65.44 -41.03
CA PHE A 9 -10.80 64.05 -40.63
C PHE A 9 -12.14 63.33 -40.90
N VAL A 10 -12.12 62.45 -41.90
CA VAL A 10 -13.23 61.51 -42.16
C VAL A 10 -12.97 60.32 -41.19
N GLY A 11 -13.79 60.24 -40.14
CA GLY A 11 -13.81 59.13 -39.24
C GLY A 11 -14.54 57.91 -39.85
N ILE A 12 -13.78 56.88 -40.18
CA ILE A 12 -14.34 55.59 -40.51
C ILE A 12 -14.65 54.87 -39.19
N ALA A 13 -15.92 54.83 -38.81
CA ALA A 13 -16.38 54.01 -37.70
C ALA A 13 -16.45 52.56 -38.18
N LEU A 14 -15.46 51.76 -37.78
CA LEU A 14 -15.46 50.33 -38.02
C LEU A 14 -16.26 49.66 -36.89
N SER A 15 -17.55 49.41 -37.15
CA SER A 15 -18.40 48.65 -36.23
C SER A 15 -18.06 47.15 -36.29
N CYS A 16 -17.19 46.69 -35.39
CA CYS A 16 -16.99 45.28 -35.13
C CYS A 16 -18.21 44.73 -34.36
N LEU A 17 -19.21 44.27 -35.08
CA LEU A 17 -20.23 43.35 -34.52
C LEU A 17 -19.55 41.98 -34.32
N ALA A 18 -18.89 41.80 -33.17
CA ALA A 18 -18.48 40.47 -32.72
C ALA A 18 -19.75 39.72 -32.34
N GLY A 19 -20.24 38.91 -33.24
CA GLY A 19 -21.29 37.94 -32.97
C GLY A 19 -20.73 36.90 -31.97
N CYS A 20 -21.09 37.06 -30.70
CA CYS A 20 -20.93 35.97 -29.74
C CYS A 20 -21.85 34.83 -30.14
N THR A 21 -21.35 33.87 -30.90
CA THR A 21 -22.04 32.60 -31.05
C THR A 21 -22.02 31.91 -29.67
N PRO A 22 -23.15 31.54 -29.09
CA PRO A 22 -23.16 30.81 -27.83
C PRO A 22 -22.46 29.48 -28.06
N ILE A 23 -21.43 29.21 -27.25
CA ILE A 23 -20.77 27.89 -27.19
C ILE A 23 -21.89 26.89 -26.87
N PRO A 24 -22.08 25.84 -27.70
CA PRO A 24 -23.03 24.78 -27.35
C PRO A 24 -22.65 24.24 -25.97
N LYS A 25 -23.58 24.33 -25.01
CA LYS A 25 -23.43 23.59 -23.78
C LYS A 25 -23.39 22.10 -24.16
N GLU A 26 -22.22 21.52 -24.18
CA GLU A 26 -22.10 20.07 -24.17
C GLU A 26 -22.95 19.56 -23.01
N THR A 27 -24.08 18.99 -23.32
CA THR A 27 -24.86 18.24 -22.37
C THR A 27 -24.04 16.99 -22.11
N THR A 28 -23.21 17.02 -21.07
CA THR A 28 -22.56 15.81 -20.54
C THR A 28 -23.70 14.89 -20.14
N ALA A 29 -24.11 14.02 -21.06
CA ALA A 29 -24.96 12.90 -20.74
C ALA A 29 -24.22 12.13 -19.67
N THR A 30 -24.68 12.18 -18.43
CA THR A 30 -24.18 11.31 -17.35
C THR A 30 -24.39 9.89 -17.84
N LYS A 31 -23.28 9.24 -18.23
CA LYS A 31 -23.31 7.86 -18.65
C LYS A 31 -23.69 7.05 -17.42
N GLU A 32 -24.94 6.60 -17.38
CA GLU A 32 -25.42 5.74 -16.32
C GLU A 32 -24.73 4.39 -16.49
N TYR A 33 -23.81 4.08 -15.57
CA TYR A 33 -23.15 2.78 -15.55
C TYR A 33 -24.03 1.80 -14.80
N ALA A 34 -24.23 0.61 -15.38
CA ALA A 34 -24.84 -0.48 -14.64
C ALA A 34 -24.05 -0.75 -13.35
N PRO A 35 -24.75 -1.06 -12.25
CA PRO A 35 -24.06 -1.46 -11.01
C PRO A 35 -23.07 -2.59 -11.29
N LEU A 36 -21.87 -2.47 -10.75
CA LEU A 36 -20.89 -3.54 -10.82
C LEU A 36 -21.31 -4.65 -9.87
N GLU A 37 -21.72 -5.79 -10.43
CA GLU A 37 -21.99 -7.00 -9.64
C GLU A 37 -20.67 -7.76 -9.45
N VAL A 38 -20.20 -7.82 -8.21
CA VAL A 38 -19.02 -8.60 -7.83
C VAL A 38 -19.53 -9.91 -7.19
N PRO A 39 -19.17 -11.09 -7.77
CA PRO A 39 -19.57 -12.35 -7.16
C PRO A 39 -18.92 -12.50 -5.79
N VAL A 40 -19.74 -12.77 -4.79
CA VAL A 40 -19.28 -13.07 -3.44
C VAL A 40 -19.14 -14.59 -3.32
N PRO A 41 -17.96 -15.14 -3.06
CA PRO A 41 -17.79 -16.57 -2.90
C PRO A 41 -18.50 -17.09 -1.66
N GLU A 42 -18.76 -18.40 -1.63
CA GLU A 42 -19.24 -19.07 -0.43
C GLU A 42 -18.19 -18.90 0.69
N ARG A 43 -18.65 -18.51 1.86
CA ARG A 43 -17.77 -18.21 2.99
C ARG A 43 -17.51 -19.46 3.81
N PRO A 44 -16.27 -19.72 4.22
CA PRO A 44 -15.95 -20.84 5.11
C PRO A 44 -16.77 -20.82 6.40
N ALA A 45 -17.10 -21.99 6.92
CA ALA A 45 -17.75 -22.11 8.22
C ALA A 45 -16.79 -21.70 9.36
N GLY A 46 -17.35 -21.17 10.43
CA GLY A 46 -16.55 -20.79 11.62
C GLY A 46 -15.95 -19.39 11.59
N GLN A 47 -16.18 -18.62 10.52
CA GLN A 47 -15.70 -17.25 10.43
C GLN A 47 -16.30 -16.34 11.51
N GLN A 48 -15.48 -15.44 12.03
CA GLN A 48 -15.85 -14.40 12.97
C GLN A 48 -15.71 -13.02 12.31
N ASP A 49 -16.51 -12.05 12.74
CA ASP A 49 -16.35 -10.68 12.29
C ASP A 49 -15.07 -10.09 12.91
N VAL A 50 -14.16 -9.62 12.05
CA VAL A 50 -12.89 -9.02 12.47
C VAL A 50 -12.97 -7.50 12.69
N ILE A 51 -14.11 -6.86 12.42
CA ILE A 51 -14.28 -5.40 12.60
C ILE A 51 -14.12 -5.03 14.08
N GLU A 52 -14.58 -5.89 14.98
CA GLU A 52 -14.46 -5.71 16.44
C GLU A 52 -13.35 -6.59 17.05
N LEU A 53 -12.47 -7.17 16.22
CA LEU A 53 -11.38 -8.00 16.71
C LEU A 53 -10.47 -7.21 17.63
N THR A 54 -10.36 -7.69 18.87
CA THR A 54 -9.41 -7.16 19.84
C THR A 54 -8.47 -8.25 20.29
N THR A 55 -7.22 -7.90 20.51
CA THR A 55 -6.25 -8.81 21.11
C THR A 55 -5.90 -8.34 22.51
N PRO A 56 -5.52 -9.25 23.44
CA PRO A 56 -4.95 -8.85 24.70
C PRO A 56 -3.77 -7.90 24.49
N LYS A 57 -3.65 -6.89 25.35
CA LYS A 57 -2.52 -5.96 25.28
C LYS A 57 -1.20 -6.74 25.40
N LEU A 58 -0.31 -6.57 24.43
CA LEU A 58 1.07 -7.04 24.48
C LEU A 58 1.96 -5.91 25.01
N ASP A 59 2.84 -6.23 25.97
CA ASP A 59 3.85 -5.28 26.43
C ASP A 59 4.90 -5.02 25.36
N THR A 60 5.16 -6.03 24.52
CA THR A 60 6.08 -5.95 23.38
C THR A 60 5.49 -6.71 22.20
N VAL A 61 5.36 -6.07 21.05
CA VAL A 61 5.00 -6.69 19.78
C VAL A 61 6.29 -7.15 19.08
N ARG A 62 6.41 -8.47 18.88
CA ARG A 62 7.57 -9.09 18.22
C ARG A 62 7.31 -9.19 16.72
N VAL A 63 8.18 -8.58 15.93
CA VAL A 63 7.95 -8.40 14.49
C VAL A 63 8.98 -9.15 13.66
N GLY A 64 8.50 -9.88 12.66
CA GLY A 64 9.30 -10.44 11.58
C GLY A 64 9.07 -9.64 10.29
N PHE A 65 10.11 -9.38 9.52
CA PHE A 65 10.02 -8.70 8.22
C PHE A 65 10.36 -9.64 7.08
N ILE A 66 9.55 -9.65 6.02
CA ILE A 66 9.78 -10.39 4.79
C ILE A 66 9.82 -9.40 3.62
N GLY A 67 10.92 -9.42 2.85
CA GLY A 67 11.17 -8.50 1.76
C GLY A 67 11.92 -7.24 2.22
N LEU A 68 13.22 -7.21 1.97
CA LEU A 68 14.16 -6.18 2.44
C LEU A 68 14.87 -5.49 1.28
N GLY A 69 14.22 -5.48 0.11
CA GLY A 69 14.70 -4.80 -1.08
C GLY A 69 14.48 -3.28 -1.00
N MET A 70 13.53 -2.76 -1.79
CA MET A 70 13.32 -1.33 -1.93
C MET A 70 12.58 -0.70 -0.73
N ARG A 71 11.47 -1.29 -0.27
CA ARG A 71 10.61 -0.73 0.80
C ARG A 71 10.99 -1.21 2.20
N GLY A 72 11.42 -2.48 2.30
CA GLY A 72 11.72 -3.13 3.57
C GLY A 72 12.69 -2.38 4.47
N PRO A 73 13.85 -1.91 4.00
CA PRO A 73 14.81 -1.22 4.86
C PRO A 73 14.26 0.03 5.53
N SER A 74 13.48 0.84 4.80
CA SER A 74 12.85 2.04 5.37
C SER A 74 11.73 1.70 6.36
N ALA A 75 11.04 0.57 6.16
CA ALA A 75 10.08 0.07 7.14
C ALA A 75 10.82 -0.40 8.40
N VAL A 76 11.85 -1.23 8.27
CA VAL A 76 12.69 -1.68 9.40
C VAL A 76 13.20 -0.49 10.21
N GLU A 77 13.74 0.54 9.56
CA GLU A 77 14.22 1.75 10.23
C GLU A 77 13.11 2.45 11.01
N ARG A 78 11.92 2.68 10.43
CA ARG A 78 10.80 3.29 11.15
C ARG A 78 10.39 2.49 12.38
N TRP A 79 10.39 1.16 12.28
CA TRP A 79 10.00 0.29 13.38
C TRP A 79 11.00 0.29 14.53
N THR A 80 12.27 0.63 14.33
CA THR A 80 13.24 0.81 15.43
C THR A 80 12.88 1.99 16.34
N HIS A 81 12.01 2.90 15.90
CA HIS A 81 11.58 4.08 16.65
C HIS A 81 10.18 3.92 17.29
N ILE A 82 9.52 2.77 17.13
CA ILE A 82 8.19 2.52 17.71
C ILE A 82 8.37 1.88 19.10
N PRO A 83 7.98 2.57 20.19
CA PRO A 83 8.05 2.01 21.53
C PRO A 83 7.19 0.75 21.65
N GLY A 84 7.67 -0.25 22.39
CA GLY A 84 6.94 -1.51 22.59
C GLY A 84 7.00 -2.47 21.40
N THR A 85 7.97 -2.29 20.50
CA THR A 85 8.24 -3.24 19.41
C THR A 85 9.62 -3.85 19.52
N LYS A 86 9.77 -5.09 19.07
CA LYS A 86 11.04 -5.80 18.94
C LYS A 86 11.11 -6.48 17.58
N ILE A 87 12.10 -6.14 16.78
CA ILE A 87 12.35 -6.80 15.51
C ILE A 87 13.15 -8.08 15.82
N VAL A 88 12.56 -9.25 15.60
CA VAL A 88 13.14 -10.55 16.00
C VAL A 88 13.60 -11.40 14.82
N ALA A 89 13.11 -11.11 13.61
CA ALA A 89 13.50 -11.84 12.41
C ALA A 89 13.44 -10.96 11.16
N LEU A 90 14.35 -11.22 10.23
CA LEU A 90 14.46 -10.54 8.93
C LEU A 90 14.62 -11.60 7.84
N CYS A 91 13.84 -11.51 6.78
CA CYS A 91 13.87 -12.44 5.66
C CYS A 91 13.94 -11.70 4.31
N ASP A 92 14.88 -12.11 3.48
CA ASP A 92 14.96 -11.71 2.07
C ASP A 92 15.56 -12.84 1.26
N LEU A 93 15.21 -12.98 -0.01
CA LEU A 93 15.81 -13.96 -0.89
C LEU A 93 17.33 -13.76 -1.00
N LEU A 94 17.78 -12.50 -1.01
CA LEU A 94 19.18 -12.10 -1.10
C LEU A 94 19.76 -11.90 0.30
N PRO A 95 20.76 -12.70 0.71
CA PRO A 95 21.39 -12.58 2.03
C PRO A 95 21.87 -11.17 2.36
N GLU A 96 22.44 -10.47 1.39
CA GLU A 96 22.97 -9.12 1.57
C GLU A 96 21.90 -8.10 1.95
N ASN A 97 20.63 -8.29 1.54
CA ASN A 97 19.53 -7.43 1.94
C ASN A 97 19.16 -7.65 3.41
N ALA A 98 19.11 -8.92 3.86
CA ALA A 98 18.86 -9.28 5.24
C ALA A 98 19.97 -8.75 6.17
N GLU A 99 21.23 -8.87 5.77
CA GLU A 99 22.39 -8.36 6.52
C GLU A 99 22.39 -6.82 6.63
N LYS A 100 22.05 -6.11 5.54
CA LYS A 100 21.91 -4.65 5.56
C LYS A 100 20.80 -4.20 6.51
N ALA A 101 19.65 -4.86 6.48
CA ALA A 101 18.56 -4.57 7.38
C ALA A 101 18.89 -4.89 8.84
N GLN A 102 19.63 -5.97 9.11
CA GLN A 102 20.12 -6.29 10.46
C GLN A 102 21.01 -5.16 11.02
N LYS A 103 21.86 -4.57 10.18
CA LYS A 103 22.70 -3.43 10.59
C LYS A 103 21.88 -2.21 10.98
N ILE A 104 20.72 -1.97 10.33
CA ILE A 104 19.81 -0.89 10.73
C ILE A 104 19.33 -1.11 12.16
N VAL A 105 18.89 -2.33 12.47
CA VAL A 105 18.39 -2.70 13.80
C VAL A 105 19.47 -2.57 14.87
N THR A 106 20.66 -3.12 14.60
CA THR A 106 21.79 -3.09 15.57
C THR A 106 22.35 -1.68 15.76
N ASN A 107 22.39 -0.85 14.72
CA ASN A 107 22.81 0.56 14.83
C ASN A 107 21.81 1.40 15.66
N ALA A 108 20.55 1.00 15.71
CA ALA A 108 19.56 1.59 16.61
C ALA A 108 19.67 1.11 18.07
N GLY A 109 20.67 0.29 18.39
CA GLY A 109 20.92 -0.24 19.74
C GLY A 109 20.03 -1.43 20.12
N MET A 110 19.32 -2.02 19.16
CA MET A 110 18.49 -3.19 19.38
C MET A 110 19.30 -4.48 19.22
N GLU A 111 18.78 -5.57 19.79
CA GLU A 111 19.35 -6.91 19.63
C GLU A 111 19.29 -7.34 18.16
N ALA A 112 20.32 -8.04 17.68
CA ALA A 112 20.39 -8.53 16.32
C ALA A 112 19.29 -9.56 16.04
N PRO A 113 18.39 -9.32 15.06
CA PRO A 113 17.35 -10.28 14.68
C PRO A 113 17.94 -11.47 13.94
N ALA A 114 17.25 -12.62 13.99
CA ALA A 114 17.59 -13.79 13.19
C ALA A 114 17.43 -13.50 11.70
N LEU A 115 18.31 -14.05 10.86
CA LEU A 115 18.26 -13.89 9.40
C LEU A 115 17.79 -15.17 8.72
N TYR A 116 16.94 -15.00 7.73
CA TYR A 116 16.43 -16.05 6.84
C TYR A 116 16.68 -15.61 5.40
N SER A 117 17.36 -16.43 4.60
CA SER A 117 17.72 -16.07 3.23
C SER A 117 18.19 -17.26 2.40
N GLY A 118 18.41 -17.02 1.09
CA GLY A 118 19.04 -18.00 0.19
C GLY A 118 18.10 -19.10 -0.30
N SER A 119 16.82 -19.06 0.03
CA SER A 119 15.79 -19.97 -0.46
C SER A 119 14.49 -19.22 -0.68
N GLU A 120 13.74 -19.57 -1.73
CA GLU A 120 12.41 -19.02 -2.00
C GLU A 120 11.41 -19.34 -0.87
N ASP A 121 11.66 -20.38 -0.09
CA ASP A 121 10.82 -20.80 1.05
C ASP A 121 11.34 -20.34 2.41
N ALA A 122 12.43 -19.58 2.47
CA ALA A 122 13.01 -19.14 3.75
C ALA A 122 12.04 -18.36 4.64
N TRP A 123 11.11 -17.62 4.03
CA TRP A 123 10.08 -16.85 4.72
C TRP A 123 9.08 -17.71 5.50
N LYS A 124 8.86 -18.98 5.09
CA LYS A 124 7.98 -19.90 5.80
C LYS A 124 8.53 -20.20 7.19
N GLN A 125 9.86 -20.44 7.27
CA GLN A 125 10.53 -20.68 8.56
C GLN A 125 10.38 -19.48 9.51
N LEU A 126 10.34 -18.25 8.99
CA LEU A 126 10.07 -17.07 9.80
C LEU A 126 8.63 -17.08 10.31
N CYS A 127 7.64 -17.37 9.46
CA CYS A 127 6.23 -17.43 9.85
C CYS A 127 5.93 -18.53 10.88
N GLU A 128 6.66 -19.64 10.86
CA GLU A 128 6.50 -20.79 11.78
C GLU A 128 7.07 -20.53 13.19
N ARG A 129 7.79 -19.43 13.42
CA ARG A 129 8.34 -19.11 14.74
C ARG A 129 7.26 -18.79 15.76
N ASN A 130 7.42 -19.28 16.99
CA ASN A 130 6.50 -19.02 18.11
C ASN A 130 6.76 -17.68 18.83
N ASP A 131 7.88 -17.01 18.52
CA ASP A 131 8.28 -15.74 19.11
C ASP A 131 8.04 -14.55 18.17
N ILE A 132 7.14 -14.67 17.22
CA ILE A 132 6.65 -13.58 16.33
C ILE A 132 5.16 -13.42 16.55
N ASP A 133 4.74 -12.16 16.72
CA ASP A 133 3.34 -11.77 16.86
C ASP A 133 2.81 -11.19 15.55
N LEU A 134 3.66 -10.47 14.81
CA LEU A 134 3.30 -9.79 13.57
C LEU A 134 4.36 -10.01 12.49
N VAL A 135 3.92 -10.32 11.29
CA VAL A 135 4.76 -10.40 10.08
C VAL A 135 4.48 -9.20 9.18
N TYR A 136 5.52 -8.42 8.89
CA TYR A 136 5.46 -7.32 7.94
C TYR A 136 6.00 -7.78 6.59
N ILE A 137 5.19 -7.66 5.53
CA ILE A 137 5.45 -8.19 4.19
C ILE A 137 5.61 -7.04 3.21
N ALA A 138 6.80 -6.94 2.59
CA ALA A 138 7.17 -5.91 1.62
C ALA A 138 7.94 -6.50 0.43
N THR A 139 7.52 -7.65 -0.05
CA THR A 139 8.07 -8.36 -1.20
C THR A 139 7.55 -7.76 -2.52
N ASP A 140 7.62 -8.50 -3.59
CA ASP A 140 6.89 -8.18 -4.82
C ASP A 140 5.39 -8.55 -4.67
N TRP A 141 4.57 -7.89 -5.46
CA TRP A 141 3.11 -7.95 -5.35
C TRP A 141 2.51 -9.35 -5.50
N LYS A 142 3.17 -10.23 -6.25
CA LYS A 142 2.66 -11.60 -6.54
C LYS A 142 2.68 -12.50 -5.30
N HIS A 143 3.58 -12.22 -4.37
CA HIS A 143 3.75 -13.05 -3.17
C HIS A 143 3.04 -12.47 -1.94
N HIS A 144 2.53 -11.25 -2.00
CA HIS A 144 1.88 -10.59 -0.86
C HIS A 144 0.74 -11.41 -0.28
N THR A 145 -0.17 -11.88 -1.12
CA THR A 145 -1.34 -12.66 -0.69
C THR A 145 -0.94 -13.99 -0.08
N GLU A 146 -0.10 -14.76 -0.75
CA GLU A 146 0.36 -16.06 -0.28
C GLU A 146 1.05 -15.95 1.09
N MET A 147 1.99 -15.02 1.21
CA MET A 147 2.75 -14.81 2.44
C MET A 147 1.85 -14.31 3.59
N GLY A 148 0.87 -13.44 3.28
CA GLY A 148 -0.10 -12.95 4.24
C GLY A 148 -0.99 -14.05 4.79
N ILE A 149 -1.53 -14.89 3.92
CA ILE A 149 -2.35 -16.05 4.28
C ILE A 149 -1.54 -17.01 5.16
N TYR A 150 -0.35 -17.39 4.71
CA TYR A 150 0.50 -18.31 5.45
C TYR A 150 0.85 -17.78 6.84
N ALA A 151 1.16 -16.49 6.97
CA ALA A 151 1.42 -15.88 8.27
C ALA A 151 0.20 -15.98 9.19
N MET A 152 -1.01 -15.69 8.70
CA MET A 152 -2.25 -15.77 9.46
C MET A 152 -2.58 -17.22 9.86
N GLU A 153 -2.41 -18.18 8.97
CA GLU A 153 -2.59 -19.62 9.25
C GLU A 153 -1.63 -20.14 10.33
N HIS A 154 -0.49 -19.48 10.52
CA HIS A 154 0.46 -19.78 11.58
C HIS A 154 0.27 -18.90 12.83
N GLY A 155 -0.92 -18.27 12.96
CA GLY A 155 -1.32 -17.51 14.14
C GLY A 155 -0.59 -16.16 14.29
N LYS A 156 -0.15 -15.56 13.17
CA LYS A 156 0.48 -14.24 13.16
C LYS A 156 -0.48 -13.18 12.63
N HIS A 157 -0.39 -11.97 13.15
CA HIS A 157 -0.94 -10.83 12.45
C HIS A 157 -0.11 -10.55 11.20
N ALA A 158 -0.76 -10.21 10.08
CA ALA A 158 -0.09 -9.86 8.82
C ALA A 158 -0.28 -8.37 8.51
N ALA A 159 0.81 -7.66 8.33
CA ALA A 159 0.83 -6.30 7.79
C ALA A 159 1.46 -6.35 6.40
N ILE A 160 0.67 -6.08 5.38
CA ILE A 160 1.06 -6.27 3.98
C ILE A 160 1.17 -4.91 3.30
N GLU A 161 2.30 -4.66 2.60
CA GLU A 161 2.45 -3.49 1.73
C GLU A 161 1.46 -3.54 0.56
N VAL A 162 1.15 -2.38 0.04
CA VAL A 162 0.19 -2.23 -1.07
C VAL A 162 0.82 -2.58 -2.43
N PRO A 163 0.04 -3.24 -3.30
CA PRO A 163 -1.30 -3.82 -3.09
C PRO A 163 -1.20 -5.14 -2.33
N ALA A 164 -2.13 -5.38 -1.41
CA ALA A 164 -2.16 -6.64 -0.65
C ALA A 164 -2.57 -7.85 -1.50
N ALA A 165 -3.31 -7.60 -2.59
CA ALA A 165 -3.79 -8.60 -3.53
C ALA A 165 -3.86 -8.02 -4.95
N MET A 166 -3.79 -8.89 -5.96
CA MET A 166 -3.83 -8.52 -7.38
C MET A 166 -5.10 -9.00 -8.10
N SER A 167 -5.95 -9.77 -7.43
CA SER A 167 -7.21 -10.27 -7.96
C SER A 167 -8.31 -10.26 -6.91
N LEU A 168 -9.58 -10.39 -7.34
CA LEU A 168 -10.71 -10.50 -6.43
C LEU A 168 -10.65 -11.79 -5.60
N ASP A 169 -10.19 -12.89 -6.20
CA ASP A 169 -10.03 -14.15 -5.51
C ASP A 169 -9.01 -14.06 -4.37
N GLU A 170 -7.90 -13.38 -4.62
CA GLU A 170 -6.88 -13.11 -3.60
C GLU A 170 -7.41 -12.22 -2.47
N ILE A 171 -8.21 -11.19 -2.80
CA ILE A 171 -8.87 -10.35 -1.79
C ILE A 171 -9.77 -11.21 -0.91
N TRP A 172 -10.61 -12.06 -1.51
CA TRP A 172 -11.48 -12.94 -0.75
C TRP A 172 -10.70 -13.97 0.08
N ALA A 173 -9.60 -14.49 -0.44
CA ALA A 173 -8.74 -15.41 0.31
C ALA A 173 -8.16 -14.74 1.57
N LEU A 174 -7.63 -13.52 1.46
CA LEU A 174 -7.16 -12.75 2.62
C LEU A 174 -8.25 -12.48 3.63
N ILE A 175 -9.43 -12.03 3.18
CA ILE A 175 -10.58 -11.75 4.05
C ILE A 175 -11.02 -13.04 4.76
N ASN A 176 -11.19 -14.12 4.02
CA ASN A 176 -11.65 -15.37 4.59
C ASN A 176 -10.68 -15.94 5.63
N THR A 177 -9.37 -15.87 5.35
CA THR A 177 -8.35 -16.34 6.30
C THR A 177 -8.28 -15.46 7.55
N SER A 178 -8.43 -14.15 7.42
CA SER A 178 -8.38 -13.23 8.56
C SER A 178 -9.54 -13.40 9.54
N MET A 179 -10.60 -14.10 9.13
CA MET A 179 -11.81 -14.33 9.92
C MET A 179 -11.89 -15.74 10.53
N LEU A 180 -10.93 -16.60 10.26
CA LEU A 180 -10.78 -17.94 10.83
C LEU A 180 -9.92 -17.93 12.09
#